data_eec67516cd24c6923d40c82d33c640d3
#
_entry.id   eec67516cd24c6923d40c82d33c640d3
#
_cell.length_a   1.000
_cell.length_b   1.000
_cell.length_c   1.000
_cell.angle_alpha   90.00
_cell.angle_beta   90.00
_cell.angle_gamma   90.00
#
_symmetry.space_group_name_H-M   'P 1'
#
loop_
_entity.id
_entity.type
_entity.pdbx_description
1 polymer ?
#
loop_
_entity_poly.entity_id
_entity_poly.type
_entity_poly.pdbx_seq_one_letter_code
_entity_poly.pdbx_strand_id
1 'polypeptide(L)'
;MRFEDAASPLMEQRDVESITIVAITGDRGLCGGYNANIIKKTERRFAELKAKGFDVKLVLIGNKAIGYFTNRKYPIQATFTGLEQVPTADEANNISTDLLAEFIGAGTDRVELIFTKFINLVSCKPAVQTLLPIKSTSKNSLFMGQELSGKVFGVIAQSKVHLAE
;
A
#
# COMPACT_ATOMS: atom_id res chain seq x y z
N MET A 1 10.83 1.97 38.51
CA MET A 1 10.18 2.76 37.45
C MET A 1 9.60 1.81 36.44
N ARG A 2 8.31 1.60 36.45
CA ARG A 2 7.64 0.86 35.38
C ARG A 2 7.54 1.79 34.20
N PHE A 3 8.23 1.47 33.10
CA PHE A 3 7.89 2.07 31.82
C PHE A 3 6.50 1.54 31.47
N GLU A 4 5.48 2.36 31.65
CA GLU A 4 4.15 2.03 31.17
C GLU A 4 4.24 1.74 29.69
N ASP A 5 3.68 0.60 29.33
CA ASP A 5 3.50 0.11 27.96
C ASP A 5 2.69 1.13 27.12
N ALA A 6 3.32 2.20 26.69
CA ALA A 6 2.72 3.07 25.66
C ALA A 6 2.61 2.23 24.38
N ALA A 7 1.39 1.85 24.05
CA ALA A 7 1.13 1.20 22.77
C ALA A 7 1.70 2.08 21.64
N SER A 8 2.47 1.47 20.74
CA SER A 8 3.04 2.21 19.62
C SER A 8 1.91 2.89 18.84
N PRO A 9 2.08 4.16 18.39
CA PRO A 9 1.11 4.84 17.55
C PRO A 9 0.68 4.04 16.30
N LEU A 10 1.52 3.10 15.85
CA LEU A 10 1.25 2.21 14.72
C LEU A 10 0.21 1.12 15.00
N MET A 11 -0.04 0.85 16.27
CA MET A 11 -1.05 -0.13 16.72
C MET A 11 -2.36 0.54 17.14
N GLU A 12 -2.40 1.87 17.17
CA GLU A 12 -3.57 2.60 17.62
C GLU A 12 -4.77 2.33 16.71
N GLN A 13 -5.77 1.68 17.28
CA GLN A 13 -7.07 1.54 16.62
C GLN A 13 -7.89 2.79 16.91
N ARG A 14 -8.04 3.62 15.88
CA ARG A 14 -8.89 4.82 15.89
C ARG A 14 -10.23 4.51 15.24
N ASP A 15 -11.20 5.36 15.48
CA ASP A 15 -12.37 5.42 14.63
C ASP A 15 -11.91 5.81 13.22
N VAL A 16 -12.26 4.97 12.24
CA VAL A 16 -11.79 5.15 10.87
C VAL A 16 -12.70 6.13 10.14
N GLU A 17 -12.16 7.27 9.76
CA GLU A 17 -12.82 8.27 8.91
C GLU A 17 -12.12 8.42 7.56
N SER A 18 -10.78 8.31 7.55
CA SER A 18 -9.94 8.46 6.37
C SER A 18 -9.15 7.20 6.07
N ILE A 19 -9.16 6.80 4.80
CA ILE A 19 -8.48 5.59 4.32
C ILE A 19 -7.59 5.92 3.13
N THR A 20 -6.35 5.50 3.17
CA THR A 20 -5.44 5.56 2.03
C THR A 20 -5.32 4.19 1.38
N ILE A 21 -5.60 4.13 0.09
CA ILE A 21 -5.39 2.94 -0.74
C ILE A 21 -4.07 3.09 -1.49
N VAL A 22 -3.15 2.15 -1.31
CA VAL A 22 -1.91 2.06 -2.06
C VAL A 22 -2.09 1.04 -3.17
N ALA A 23 -2.12 1.47 -4.42
CA ALA A 23 -2.26 0.60 -5.59
C ALA A 23 -0.91 0.40 -6.27
N ILE A 24 -0.50 -0.84 -6.44
CA ILE A 24 0.80 -1.22 -6.99
C ILE A 24 0.63 -1.81 -8.39
N THR A 25 1.13 -1.08 -9.39
CA THR A 25 1.18 -1.51 -10.79
C THR A 25 2.60 -1.45 -11.34
N GLY A 26 2.78 -1.92 -12.56
CA GLY A 26 4.03 -1.75 -13.30
C GLY A 26 4.14 -0.40 -14.00
N ASP A 27 5.34 -0.06 -14.41
CA ASP A 27 5.64 1.10 -15.25
C ASP A 27 5.40 0.81 -16.74
N ARG A 28 5.52 -0.43 -17.15
CA ARG A 28 5.39 -0.89 -18.54
C ARG A 28 4.06 -1.59 -18.79
N GLY A 29 3.63 -1.59 -20.06
CA GLY A 29 2.30 -2.03 -20.47
C GLY A 29 2.15 -3.49 -20.93
N LEU A 30 3.22 -4.25 -21.05
CA LEU A 30 3.21 -5.57 -21.67
C LEU A 30 3.01 -6.75 -20.72
N CYS A 31 2.23 -6.56 -19.66
CA CYS A 31 2.07 -7.54 -18.58
C CYS A 31 0.68 -8.21 -18.60
N GLY A 32 0.06 -8.36 -19.77
CA GLY A 32 -1.27 -8.96 -19.87
C GLY A 32 -2.32 -8.22 -19.03
N GLY A 33 -3.15 -8.97 -18.31
CA GLY A 33 -4.20 -8.40 -17.43
C GLY A 33 -3.73 -7.83 -16.09
N TYR A 34 -2.45 -7.92 -15.77
CA TYR A 34 -1.87 -7.56 -14.47
C TYR A 34 -2.27 -6.14 -14.03
N ASN A 35 -1.87 -5.14 -14.79
CA ASN A 35 -2.16 -3.74 -14.44
C ASN A 35 -3.66 -3.44 -14.46
N ALA A 36 -4.38 -3.98 -15.46
CA ALA A 36 -5.83 -3.79 -15.58
C ALA A 36 -6.60 -4.36 -14.39
N ASN A 37 -6.18 -5.51 -13.89
CA ASN A 37 -6.81 -6.16 -12.74
C ASN A 37 -6.61 -5.35 -11.44
N ILE A 38 -5.42 -4.81 -11.23
CA ILE A 38 -5.14 -3.94 -10.09
C ILE A 38 -5.96 -2.64 -10.18
N ILE A 39 -6.01 -2.01 -11.34
CA ILE A 39 -6.79 -0.79 -11.56
C ILE A 39 -8.27 -1.05 -11.26
N LYS A 40 -8.87 -2.09 -11.82
CA LYS A 40 -10.26 -2.46 -11.57
C LYS A 40 -10.54 -2.77 -10.09
N LYS A 41 -9.61 -3.46 -9.43
CA LYS A 41 -9.72 -3.77 -8.00
C LYS A 41 -9.69 -2.50 -7.16
N THR A 42 -8.79 -1.57 -7.50
CA THR A 42 -8.66 -0.28 -6.83
C THR A 42 -9.91 0.58 -7.01
N GLU A 43 -10.45 0.68 -8.23
CA GLU A 43 -11.71 1.41 -8.48
C GLU A 43 -12.88 0.85 -7.68
N ARG A 44 -13.02 -0.47 -7.68
CA ARG A 44 -14.09 -1.13 -6.93
C ARG A 44 -13.95 -0.86 -5.44
N ARG A 45 -12.74 -1.01 -4.90
CA ARG A 45 -12.49 -0.78 -3.47
C ARG A 45 -12.70 0.69 -3.09
N PHE A 46 -12.25 1.61 -3.92
CA PHE A 46 -12.49 3.04 -3.75
C PHE A 46 -13.99 3.36 -3.68
N ALA A 47 -14.77 2.84 -4.62
CA ALA A 47 -16.22 3.05 -4.65
C ALA A 47 -16.92 2.44 -3.43
N GLU A 48 -16.54 1.25 -3.01
CA GLU A 48 -17.08 0.59 -1.80
C GLU A 48 -16.86 1.45 -0.55
N LEU A 49 -15.64 1.97 -0.37
CA LEU A 49 -15.29 2.77 0.80
C LEU A 49 -15.97 4.15 0.77
N LYS A 50 -16.04 4.78 -0.39
CA LYS A 50 -16.78 6.04 -0.56
C LYS A 50 -18.27 5.87 -0.27
N ALA A 51 -18.88 4.78 -0.71
CA ALA A 51 -20.28 4.47 -0.43
C ALA A 51 -20.57 4.28 1.07
N LYS A 52 -19.58 3.84 1.84
CA LYS A 52 -19.64 3.73 3.30
C LYS A 52 -19.40 5.04 4.04
N GLY A 53 -19.10 6.12 3.34
CA GLY A 53 -18.91 7.45 3.91
C GLY A 53 -17.45 7.78 4.29
N PHE A 54 -16.48 6.93 3.98
CA PHE A 54 -15.08 7.21 4.27
C PHE A 54 -14.50 8.27 3.33
N ASP A 55 -13.57 9.08 3.86
CA ASP A 55 -12.68 9.87 3.02
C ASP A 55 -11.57 8.96 2.48
N VAL A 56 -11.44 8.86 1.16
CA VAL A 56 -10.50 7.93 0.52
C VAL A 56 -9.53 8.67 -0.37
N LYS A 57 -8.25 8.41 -0.18
CA LYS A 57 -7.14 8.93 -0.98
C LYS A 57 -6.36 7.79 -1.60
N LEU A 58 -5.66 8.06 -2.70
CA LEU A 58 -4.83 7.10 -3.40
C LEU A 58 -3.34 7.45 -3.28
N VAL A 59 -2.55 6.44 -3.01
CA VAL A 59 -1.11 6.43 -3.25
C VAL A 59 -0.85 5.45 -4.39
N LEU A 60 -0.20 5.89 -5.44
CA LEU A 60 -0.05 5.13 -6.67
C LEU A 60 1.42 4.79 -6.91
N ILE A 61 1.68 3.51 -7.11
CA ILE A 61 2.99 2.97 -7.46
C ILE A 61 2.92 2.41 -8.87
N GLY A 62 3.75 2.92 -9.75
CA GLY A 62 3.81 2.51 -11.15
C GLY A 62 3.04 3.42 -12.11
N ASN A 63 3.63 3.68 -13.26
CA ASN A 63 3.10 4.62 -14.27
C ASN A 63 1.70 4.25 -14.77
N LYS A 64 1.35 2.97 -14.79
CA LYS A 64 0.03 2.54 -15.30
C LYS A 64 -1.11 2.99 -14.39
N ALA A 65 -0.97 2.85 -13.09
CA ALA A 65 -1.96 3.38 -12.13
C ALA A 65 -1.98 4.91 -12.16
N ILE A 66 -0.82 5.53 -12.14
CA ILE A 66 -0.69 7.00 -12.14
C ILE A 66 -1.41 7.61 -13.34
N GLY A 67 -1.13 7.16 -14.55
CA GLY A 67 -1.78 7.68 -15.76
C GLY A 67 -3.29 7.46 -15.75
N TYR A 68 -3.74 6.31 -15.33
CA TYR A 68 -5.16 5.99 -15.29
C TYR A 68 -5.95 6.88 -14.32
N PHE A 69 -5.50 6.97 -13.07
CA PHE A 69 -6.23 7.68 -12.01
C PHE A 69 -6.07 9.20 -12.11
N THR A 70 -4.91 9.70 -12.56
CA THR A 70 -4.70 11.13 -12.79
C THR A 70 -5.65 11.65 -13.86
N ASN A 71 -5.79 10.96 -14.98
CA ASN A 71 -6.67 11.36 -16.07
C ASN A 71 -8.15 11.37 -15.67
N ARG A 72 -8.53 10.60 -14.66
CA ARG A 72 -9.90 10.51 -14.11
C ARG A 72 -10.13 11.35 -12.87
N LYS A 73 -9.13 12.17 -12.48
CA LYS A 73 -9.22 13.12 -11.37
C LYS A 73 -9.55 12.49 -10.01
N TYR A 74 -9.03 11.30 -9.76
CA TYR A 74 -9.10 10.71 -8.42
C TYR A 74 -8.25 11.50 -7.41
N PRO A 75 -8.60 11.49 -6.12
CA PRO A 75 -7.81 12.16 -5.08
C PRO A 75 -6.50 11.40 -4.85
N ILE A 76 -5.41 11.89 -5.44
CA ILE A 76 -4.08 11.29 -5.36
C ILE A 76 -3.26 12.06 -4.34
N GLN A 77 -2.74 11.34 -3.33
CA GLN A 77 -1.92 11.88 -2.25
C GLN A 77 -0.44 11.87 -2.61
N ALA A 78 0.05 10.76 -3.15
CA ALA A 78 1.44 10.57 -3.55
C ALA A 78 1.58 9.59 -4.71
N THR A 79 2.67 9.70 -5.44
CA THR A 79 3.01 8.80 -6.56
C THR A 79 4.46 8.37 -6.47
N PHE A 80 4.74 7.12 -6.82
CA PHE A 80 6.08 6.55 -6.88
C PHE A 80 6.29 5.86 -8.23
N THR A 81 7.35 6.25 -8.92
CA THR A 81 7.71 5.72 -10.25
C THR A 81 9.17 5.32 -10.30
N GLY A 82 9.55 4.62 -11.35
CA GLY A 82 10.94 4.29 -11.62
C GLY A 82 11.53 3.29 -10.64
N LEU A 83 10.71 2.53 -9.93
CA LEU A 83 11.18 1.46 -9.07
C LEU A 83 11.89 0.40 -9.90
N GLU A 84 13.03 -0.07 -9.41
CA GLU A 84 13.80 -1.12 -10.10
C GLU A 84 13.00 -2.41 -10.25
N GLN A 85 13.38 -3.26 -11.19
CA GLN A 85 12.75 -4.57 -11.39
C GLN A 85 12.89 -5.46 -10.16
N VAL A 86 14.03 -5.37 -9.49
CA VAL A 86 14.23 -5.95 -8.17
C VAL A 86 14.09 -4.84 -7.16
N PRO A 87 13.07 -4.85 -6.29
CA PRO A 87 12.86 -3.80 -5.32
C PRO A 87 14.04 -3.75 -4.34
N THR A 88 14.45 -2.53 -3.98
CA THR A 88 15.47 -2.31 -2.97
C THR A 88 14.85 -2.03 -1.60
N ALA A 89 15.63 -2.27 -0.55
CA ALA A 89 15.21 -1.91 0.82
C ALA A 89 14.99 -0.40 0.96
N ASP A 90 15.79 0.42 0.28
CA ASP A 90 15.67 1.87 0.31
C ASP A 90 14.37 2.36 -0.34
N GLU A 91 13.96 1.78 -1.46
CA GLU A 91 12.66 2.07 -2.09
C GLU A 91 11.50 1.75 -1.15
N ALA A 92 11.52 0.57 -0.53
CA ALA A 92 10.50 0.17 0.44
C ALA A 92 10.49 1.07 1.69
N ASN A 93 11.65 1.46 2.18
CA ASN A 93 11.79 2.39 3.30
C ASN A 93 11.20 3.76 3.00
N ASN A 94 11.47 4.32 1.82
CA ASN A 94 10.96 5.62 1.41
C ASN A 94 9.42 5.61 1.36
N ILE A 95 8.83 4.60 0.74
CA ILE A 95 7.38 4.45 0.67
C ILE A 95 6.79 4.26 2.07
N SER A 96 7.38 3.39 2.89
CA SER A 96 6.94 3.13 4.27
C SER A 96 7.00 4.37 5.13
N THR A 97 8.05 5.18 5.01
CA THR A 97 8.22 6.42 5.77
C THR A 97 7.14 7.43 5.44
N ASP A 98 6.80 7.60 4.17
CA ASP A 98 5.74 8.52 3.76
C ASP A 98 4.36 8.05 4.27
N LEU A 99 4.05 6.76 4.15
CA LEU A 99 2.79 6.20 4.67
C LEU A 99 2.70 6.30 6.19
N LEU A 100 3.80 6.08 6.87
CA LEU A 100 3.89 6.19 8.31
C LEU A 100 3.69 7.62 8.80
N ALA A 101 4.31 8.59 8.14
CA ALA A 101 4.16 10.00 8.47
C ALA A 101 2.69 10.45 8.35
N GLU A 102 1.99 10.03 7.30
CA GLU A 102 0.56 10.31 7.13
C GLU A 102 -0.30 9.66 8.22
N PHE A 103 0.01 8.43 8.60
CA PHE A 103 -0.73 7.72 9.64
C PHE A 103 -0.52 8.35 11.03
N ILE A 104 0.71 8.66 11.40
CA ILE A 104 1.04 9.31 12.68
C ILE A 104 0.50 10.73 12.74
N GLY A 105 0.58 11.47 11.63
CA GLY A 105 0.05 12.84 11.49
C GLY A 105 -1.47 12.93 11.42
N ALA A 106 -2.18 11.82 11.60
CA ALA A 106 -3.65 11.72 11.49
C ALA A 106 -4.23 12.13 10.13
N GLY A 107 -3.42 12.11 9.07
CA GLY A 107 -3.88 12.31 7.69
C GLY A 107 -4.63 11.10 7.13
N THR A 108 -4.41 9.92 7.72
CA THR A 108 -5.14 8.68 7.41
C THR A 108 -5.27 7.81 8.66
N ASP A 109 -6.38 7.11 8.79
CA ASP A 109 -6.66 6.20 9.91
C ASP A 109 -6.43 4.73 9.56
N ARG A 110 -6.41 4.42 8.27
CA ARG A 110 -6.14 3.08 7.77
C ARG A 110 -5.42 3.15 6.42
N VAL A 111 -4.46 2.28 6.23
CA VAL A 111 -3.76 2.11 4.95
C VAL A 111 -4.00 0.70 4.43
N GLU A 112 -4.52 0.59 3.24
CA GLU A 112 -4.75 -0.67 2.53
C GLU A 112 -3.84 -0.77 1.31
N LEU A 113 -3.20 -1.93 1.13
CA LEU A 113 -2.41 -2.24 -0.06
C LEU A 113 -3.26 -3.04 -1.05
N ILE A 114 -3.25 -2.65 -2.32
CA ILE A 114 -3.81 -3.42 -3.43
C ILE A 114 -2.66 -3.81 -4.37
N PHE A 115 -2.43 -5.09 -4.49
CA PHE A 115 -1.29 -5.66 -5.19
C PHE A 115 -1.63 -7.00 -5.82
N THR A 116 -0.76 -7.48 -6.70
CA THR A 116 -0.88 -8.83 -7.24
C THR A 116 -0.18 -9.82 -6.33
N LYS A 117 -0.99 -10.68 -5.71
CA LYS A 117 -0.49 -11.75 -4.86
C LYS A 117 -0.03 -12.92 -5.73
N PHE A 118 1.23 -13.32 -5.53
CA PHE A 118 1.77 -14.52 -6.12
C PHE A 118 1.16 -15.76 -5.44
N ILE A 119 0.62 -16.68 -6.23
CA ILE A 119 0.09 -17.96 -5.76
C ILE A 119 1.03 -19.08 -6.17
N ASN A 120 1.34 -19.16 -7.46
CA ASN A 120 2.31 -20.09 -8.05
C ASN A 120 2.76 -19.58 -9.42
N LEU A 121 3.64 -20.30 -10.10
CA LEU A 121 4.19 -19.90 -11.41
C LEU A 121 3.16 -19.68 -12.52
N VAL A 122 1.94 -20.20 -12.35
CA VAL A 122 0.86 -20.14 -13.35
C VAL A 122 -0.28 -19.23 -12.91
N SER A 123 -0.34 -18.84 -11.64
CA SER A 123 -1.50 -18.15 -11.06
C SER A 123 -1.08 -17.00 -10.16
N CYS A 124 -1.73 -15.86 -10.39
CA CYS A 124 -1.68 -14.69 -9.52
C CYS A 124 -3.05 -14.04 -9.47
N LYS A 125 -3.32 -13.28 -8.43
CA LYS A 125 -4.58 -12.55 -8.29
C LYS A 125 -4.41 -11.22 -7.56
N PRO A 126 -5.26 -10.21 -7.86
CA PRO A 126 -5.30 -8.99 -7.07
C PRO A 126 -5.75 -9.30 -5.64
N ALA A 127 -5.06 -8.73 -4.67
CA ALA A 127 -5.37 -8.86 -3.26
C ALA A 127 -5.41 -7.51 -2.56
N VAL A 128 -6.18 -7.43 -1.49
CA VAL A 128 -6.24 -6.27 -0.59
C VAL A 128 -5.69 -6.70 0.76
N GLN A 129 -4.73 -5.95 1.28
CA GLN A 129 -4.15 -6.19 2.60
C GLN A 129 -4.11 -4.90 3.39
N THR A 130 -4.59 -4.92 4.62
CA THR A 130 -4.42 -3.78 5.54
C THR A 130 -2.97 -3.70 6.00
N LEU A 131 -2.33 -2.57 5.76
CA LEU A 131 -0.95 -2.30 6.18
C LEU A 131 -0.91 -1.63 7.54
N LEU A 132 -1.71 -0.60 7.74
CA LEU A 132 -1.83 0.17 8.98
C LEU A 132 -3.31 0.28 9.38
N PRO A 133 -3.64 0.20 10.68
CA PRO A 133 -2.74 -0.06 11.82
C PRO A 133 -2.17 -1.48 11.82
N ILE A 134 -0.99 -1.65 12.41
CA ILE A 134 -0.31 -2.95 12.48
C ILE A 134 -0.94 -3.81 13.58
N LYS A 135 -1.29 -5.04 13.23
CA LYS A 135 -1.65 -6.10 14.18
C LYS A 135 -0.38 -6.88 14.54
N SER A 136 0.45 -6.33 15.40
CA SER A 136 1.70 -6.98 15.82
C SER A 136 1.63 -7.41 17.28
N THR A 137 2.33 -8.47 17.62
CA THR A 137 2.56 -8.90 18.99
C THR A 137 3.72 -8.17 19.66
N SER A 138 4.55 -7.46 18.89
CA SER A 138 5.69 -6.70 19.38
C SER A 138 5.30 -5.25 19.69
N LYS A 139 5.63 -4.80 20.90
CA LYS A 139 5.36 -3.43 21.36
C LYS A 139 6.52 -2.45 21.09
N ASN A 140 7.60 -2.89 20.46
CA ASN A 140 8.77 -2.06 20.22
C ASN A 140 8.58 -1.25 18.91
N SER A 141 8.55 0.07 19.02
CA SER A 141 8.34 0.99 17.90
C SER A 141 9.39 0.89 16.79
N LEU A 142 10.66 0.65 17.14
CA LEU A 142 11.74 0.47 16.16
C LEU A 142 11.53 -0.82 15.36
N PHE A 143 11.15 -1.89 16.04
CA PHE A 143 10.86 -3.18 15.42
C PHE A 143 9.65 -3.11 14.49
N MET A 144 8.64 -2.32 14.85
CA MET A 144 7.45 -2.09 14.03
C MET A 144 7.75 -1.33 12.74
N GLY A 145 8.65 -0.35 12.78
CA GLY A 145 9.11 0.33 11.57
C GLY A 145 9.80 -0.61 10.58
N GLN A 146 10.64 -1.51 11.07
CA GLN A 146 11.26 -2.56 10.26
C GLN A 146 10.24 -3.56 9.72
N GLU A 147 9.26 -3.94 10.53
CA GLU A 147 8.16 -4.82 10.12
C GLU A 147 7.32 -4.17 9.01
N LEU A 148 6.99 -2.90 9.12
CA LEU A 148 6.27 -2.14 8.11
C LEU A 148 7.04 -2.10 6.79
N SER A 149 8.32 -1.73 6.84
CA SER A 149 9.19 -1.72 5.66
C SER A 149 9.32 -3.10 5.01
N GLY A 150 9.45 -4.15 5.81
CA GLY A 150 9.49 -5.54 5.34
C GLY A 150 8.19 -5.97 4.66
N LYS A 151 7.03 -5.57 5.16
CA LYS A 151 5.73 -5.83 4.52
C LYS A 151 5.61 -5.11 3.19
N VAL A 152 5.99 -3.85 3.12
CA VAL A 152 5.98 -3.07 1.86
C VAL A 152 6.95 -3.68 0.85
N PHE A 153 8.17 -4.02 1.27
CA PHE A 153 9.14 -4.70 0.42
C PHE A 153 8.60 -6.02 -0.14
N GLY A 154 8.03 -6.88 0.70
CA GLY A 154 7.48 -8.17 0.31
C GLY A 154 6.34 -8.06 -0.69
N VAL A 155 5.46 -7.08 -0.51
CA VAL A 155 4.34 -6.81 -1.43
C VAL A 155 4.84 -6.30 -2.78
N ILE A 156 5.79 -5.38 -2.80
CA ILE A 156 6.39 -4.87 -4.05
C ILE A 156 7.14 -6.00 -4.77
N ALA A 157 7.91 -6.82 -4.06
CA ALA A 157 8.63 -7.95 -4.62
C ALA A 157 7.68 -8.96 -5.27
N GLN A 158 6.60 -9.36 -4.59
CA GLN A 158 5.57 -10.23 -5.16
C GLN A 158 4.95 -9.64 -6.43
N SER A 159 4.66 -8.34 -6.41
CA SER A 159 4.07 -7.64 -7.55
C SER A 159 5.00 -7.62 -8.76
N LYS A 160 6.30 -7.57 -8.54
CA LYS A 160 7.29 -7.47 -9.63
C LYS A 160 7.75 -8.81 -10.21
N VAL A 161 7.53 -9.92 -9.54
CA VAL A 161 7.89 -11.27 -10.05
C VAL A 161 7.27 -11.54 -11.42
N HIS A 162 6.05 -11.07 -11.68
CA HIS A 162 5.38 -11.24 -12.95
C HIS A 162 5.74 -10.20 -14.01
N LEU A 163 6.49 -9.17 -13.65
CA LEU A 163 6.92 -8.11 -14.58
C LEU A 163 8.28 -8.40 -15.20
N ALA A 164 9.00 -9.41 -14.70
CA ALA A 164 10.34 -9.80 -15.14
C ALA A 164 10.35 -10.86 -16.27
N GLU A 165 9.19 -11.43 -16.65
CA GLU A 165 9.04 -12.39 -17.74
C GLU A 165 8.71 -11.75 -19.08
#